data_ac6850745a9c4a7a965f0aed22be1d2a
#
_entry.id   ac6850745a9c4a7a965f0aed22be1d2a
#
_cell.length_a   1.000
_cell.length_b   1.000
_cell.length_c   1.000
_cell.angle_alpha   90.00
_cell.angle_beta   90.00
_cell.angle_gamma   90.00
#
_symmetry.space_group_name_H-M   'P 1'
#
loop_
_entity.id
_entity.type
_entity.pdbx_description
1 polymer ?
#
loop_
_entity_poly.entity_id
_entity_poly.type
_entity_poly.pdbx_seq_one_letter_code
_entity_poly.pdbx_strand_id
1 'polypeptide(L)'
;MIKFLHAADLHLDAPFSALSPEQAAARRQEQRTLLTDLAETANAQDCDVVLLAGDLFDSSSASEETLLALRRALASIHAPVFISPGNHDCLLPGSAYLTESWPENVHIFRTDTIEAVELPEKNLRVYGAGFPARFCPALLEGFTAKDDGRTNLMVVHGNPTQPS
;
A
#
# COMPACT_ATOMS: atom_id res chain seq x y z
N MET A 1 0.99 -15.83 -17.34
CA MET A 1 0.57 -15.97 -15.92
C MET A 1 0.96 -14.67 -15.23
N ILE A 2 0.06 -13.98 -14.54
CA ILE A 2 0.37 -12.74 -13.81
C ILE A 2 1.04 -13.11 -12.48
N LYS A 3 2.17 -12.49 -12.20
CA LYS A 3 2.88 -12.58 -10.92
C LYS A 3 2.70 -11.26 -10.17
N PHE A 4 2.31 -11.32 -8.93
CA PHE A 4 2.23 -10.12 -8.09
C PHE A 4 2.86 -10.35 -6.72
N LEU A 5 3.40 -9.29 -6.14
CA LEU A 5 3.79 -9.24 -4.75
C LEU A 5 2.72 -8.47 -3.97
N HIS A 6 2.30 -9.02 -2.85
CA HIS A 6 1.35 -8.37 -1.94
C HIS A 6 1.98 -8.20 -0.56
N ALA A 7 1.85 -7.00 0.00
CA ALA A 7 2.20 -6.70 1.39
C ALA A 7 1.13 -5.79 2.01
N ALA A 8 0.97 -5.88 3.32
CA ALA A 8 0.05 -5.07 4.12
C ALA A 8 0.60 -4.92 5.54
N ASP A 9 0.04 -3.99 6.30
CA ASP A 9 0.25 -3.87 7.75
C ASP A 9 1.74 -3.77 8.14
N LEU A 10 2.50 -2.94 7.43
CA LEU A 10 3.93 -2.75 7.74
C LEU A 10 4.13 -1.92 9.01
N HIS A 11 3.17 -1.07 9.35
CA HIS A 11 3.20 -0.20 10.53
C HIS A 11 4.55 0.49 10.74
N LEU A 12 5.07 1.09 9.65
CA LEU A 12 6.31 1.86 9.69
C LEU A 12 6.22 2.96 10.74
N ASP A 13 7.31 3.22 11.44
CA ASP A 13 7.40 4.17 12.55
C ASP A 13 6.53 3.81 13.78
N ALA A 14 6.11 2.54 13.91
CA ALA A 14 5.47 2.09 15.13
C ALA A 14 6.30 2.48 16.37
N PRO A 15 5.67 2.97 17.46
CA PRO A 15 6.38 3.51 18.61
C PRO A 15 7.14 2.45 19.41
N PHE A 16 6.73 1.18 19.33
CA PHE A 16 7.29 0.08 20.13
C PHE A 16 7.42 0.42 21.63
N SER A 17 6.35 0.98 22.20
CA SER A 17 6.35 1.57 23.54
C SER A 17 6.71 0.61 24.68
N ALA A 18 6.66 -0.70 24.46
CA ALA A 18 7.10 -1.72 25.42
C ALA A 18 8.63 -1.97 25.43
N LEU A 19 9.37 -1.37 24.49
CA LEU A 19 10.81 -1.56 24.34
C LEU A 19 11.58 -0.34 24.88
N SER A 20 12.89 -0.53 25.16
CA SER A 20 13.75 0.64 25.43
C SER A 20 13.87 1.53 24.18
N PRO A 21 14.25 2.80 24.33
CA PRO A 21 14.43 3.70 23.17
C PRO A 21 15.39 3.15 22.12
N GLU A 22 16.48 2.51 22.53
CA GLU A 22 17.49 1.92 21.65
C GLU A 22 16.89 0.70 20.90
N GLN A 23 16.16 -0.15 21.62
CA GLN A 23 15.50 -1.32 21.02
C GLN A 23 14.40 -0.89 20.05
N ALA A 24 13.60 0.12 20.40
CA ALA A 24 12.57 0.66 19.51
C ALA A 24 13.19 1.27 18.24
N ALA A 25 14.31 1.99 18.37
CA ALA A 25 15.04 2.53 17.22
C ALA A 25 15.58 1.41 16.31
N ALA A 26 16.14 0.34 16.90
CA ALA A 26 16.60 -0.83 16.14
C ALA A 26 15.46 -1.49 15.37
N ARG A 27 14.28 -1.66 15.97
CA ARG A 27 13.10 -2.22 15.30
C ARG A 27 12.62 -1.37 14.13
N ARG A 28 12.57 -0.05 14.30
CA ARG A 28 12.23 0.84 13.17
C ARG A 28 13.26 0.78 12.05
N GLN A 29 14.54 0.60 12.38
CA GLN A 29 15.58 0.41 11.37
C GLN A 29 15.40 -0.93 10.62
N GLU A 30 15.06 -2.00 11.31
CA GLU A 30 14.73 -3.30 10.68
C GLU A 30 13.54 -3.18 9.73
N GLN A 31 12.46 -2.46 10.13
CA GLN A 31 11.33 -2.19 9.25
C GLN A 31 11.75 -1.44 7.98
N ARG A 32 12.64 -0.45 8.08
CA ARG A 32 13.16 0.26 6.89
C ARG A 32 14.01 -0.63 5.99
N THR A 33 14.78 -1.56 6.57
CA THR A 33 15.54 -2.55 5.79
C THR A 33 14.62 -3.48 5.02
N LEU A 34 13.50 -3.91 5.64
CA LEU A 34 12.48 -4.74 4.99
C LEU A 34 11.93 -4.12 3.70
N LEU A 35 11.88 -2.78 3.61
CA LEU A 35 11.43 -2.10 2.37
C LEU A 35 12.38 -2.38 1.20
N THR A 36 13.67 -2.47 1.46
CA THR A 36 14.67 -2.83 0.44
C THR A 36 14.49 -4.28 0.01
N ASP A 37 14.33 -5.19 0.98
CA ASP A 37 14.12 -6.62 0.71
C ASP A 37 12.82 -6.86 -0.10
N LEU A 38 11.76 -6.08 0.18
CA LEU A 38 10.51 -6.11 -0.57
C LEU A 38 10.74 -5.72 -2.05
N ALA A 39 11.46 -4.63 -2.28
CA ALA A 39 11.75 -4.15 -3.62
C ALA A 39 12.66 -5.14 -4.40
N GLU A 40 13.70 -5.65 -3.74
CA GLU A 40 14.59 -6.66 -4.33
C GLU A 40 13.81 -7.95 -4.66
N THR A 41 12.90 -8.38 -3.77
CA THR A 41 12.06 -9.56 -4.00
C THR A 41 11.15 -9.36 -5.21
N ALA A 42 10.48 -8.19 -5.30
CA ALA A 42 9.61 -7.89 -6.43
C ALA A 42 10.36 -7.97 -7.77
N ASN A 43 11.57 -7.39 -7.81
CA ASN A 43 12.42 -7.38 -9.01
C ASN A 43 12.99 -8.77 -9.32
N ALA A 44 13.51 -9.49 -8.32
CA ALA A 44 14.09 -10.82 -8.50
C ALA A 44 13.07 -11.87 -8.95
N GLN A 45 11.80 -11.69 -8.58
CA GLN A 45 10.70 -12.55 -9.00
C GLN A 45 10.06 -12.12 -10.32
N ASP A 46 10.52 -11.04 -10.96
CA ASP A 46 9.89 -10.45 -12.14
C ASP A 46 8.39 -10.26 -11.93
N CYS A 47 8.00 -9.59 -10.85
CA CYS A 47 6.60 -9.31 -10.57
C CYS A 47 6.01 -8.37 -11.62
N ASP A 48 4.79 -8.66 -12.06
CA ASP A 48 4.04 -7.81 -12.99
C ASP A 48 3.44 -6.59 -12.30
N VAL A 49 3.17 -6.69 -11.01
CA VAL A 49 2.56 -5.64 -10.20
C VAL A 49 2.88 -5.88 -8.71
N VAL A 50 2.96 -4.78 -7.94
CA VAL A 50 3.08 -4.82 -6.48
C VAL A 50 1.85 -4.16 -5.88
N LEU A 51 1.23 -4.84 -4.90
CA LEU A 51 0.02 -4.40 -4.21
C LEU A 51 0.34 -4.18 -2.73
N LEU A 52 0.14 -2.95 -2.25
CA LEU A 52 0.35 -2.57 -0.85
C LEU A 52 -1.02 -2.22 -0.23
N ALA A 53 -1.53 -3.12 0.60
CA ALA A 53 -2.92 -3.09 1.07
C ALA A 53 -3.05 -2.48 2.47
N GLY A 54 -2.66 -1.22 2.61
CA GLY A 54 -2.92 -0.36 3.75
C GLY A 54 -2.02 -0.57 4.96
N ASP A 55 -2.14 0.36 5.89
CA ASP A 55 -1.40 0.41 7.14
C ASP A 55 0.12 0.29 6.93
N LEU A 56 0.63 1.00 5.89
CA LEU A 56 2.08 1.09 5.66
C LEU A 56 2.74 1.91 6.77
N PHE A 57 2.04 2.93 7.28
CA PHE A 57 2.47 3.72 8.42
C PHE A 57 1.58 3.43 9.64
N ASP A 58 2.17 3.47 10.83
CA ASP A 58 1.44 3.26 12.09
C ASP A 58 0.50 4.43 12.43
N SER A 59 0.67 5.56 11.78
CA SER A 59 -0.18 6.74 11.93
C SER A 59 -0.22 7.57 10.64
N SER A 60 -1.07 8.58 10.60
CA SER A 60 -1.16 9.52 9.46
C SER A 60 0.11 10.35 9.22
N SER A 61 1.05 10.37 10.18
CA SER A 61 2.34 11.03 10.07
C SER A 61 3.47 10.00 10.09
N ALA A 62 4.46 10.19 9.21
CA ALA A 62 5.66 9.38 9.17
C ALA A 62 6.90 10.26 9.32
N SER A 63 8.00 9.70 9.83
CA SER A 63 9.27 10.41 9.90
C SER A 63 9.84 10.65 8.50
N GLU A 64 10.57 11.73 8.32
CA GLU A 64 11.23 12.04 7.04
C GLU A 64 12.16 10.91 6.60
N GLU A 65 12.85 10.29 7.56
CA GLU A 65 13.74 9.15 7.31
C GLU A 65 12.98 7.96 6.73
N THR A 66 11.81 7.62 7.29
CA THR A 66 10.96 6.53 6.83
C THR A 66 10.34 6.84 5.47
N LEU A 67 9.87 8.07 5.26
CA LEU A 67 9.35 8.51 3.96
C LEU A 67 10.42 8.41 2.87
N LEU A 68 11.65 8.83 3.17
CA LEU A 68 12.75 8.74 2.23
C LEU A 68 13.11 7.29 1.91
N ALA A 69 13.15 6.40 2.92
CA ALA A 69 13.43 4.98 2.74
C ALA A 69 12.34 4.32 1.89
N LEU A 70 11.06 4.56 2.20
CA LEU A 70 9.93 4.01 1.43
C LEU A 70 9.96 4.48 -0.02
N ARG A 71 10.10 5.79 -0.27
CA ARG A 71 10.14 6.34 -1.64
C ARG A 71 11.30 5.78 -2.45
N ARG A 72 12.49 5.60 -1.85
CA ARG A 72 13.65 4.98 -2.52
C ARG A 72 13.38 3.52 -2.88
N ALA A 73 12.84 2.75 -1.95
CA ALA A 73 12.50 1.36 -2.19
C ALA A 73 11.45 1.24 -3.31
N LEU A 74 10.36 2.01 -3.25
CA LEU A 74 9.33 1.99 -4.29
C LEU A 74 9.86 2.44 -5.66
N ALA A 75 10.72 3.45 -5.70
CA ALA A 75 11.34 3.91 -6.96
C ALA A 75 12.26 2.86 -7.60
N SER A 76 12.82 1.93 -6.82
CA SER A 76 13.66 0.85 -7.34
C SER A 76 12.88 -0.35 -7.88
N ILE A 77 11.57 -0.42 -7.64
CA ILE A 77 10.71 -1.48 -8.17
C ILE A 77 10.44 -1.24 -9.65
N HIS A 78 10.68 -2.24 -10.48
CA HIS A 78 10.47 -2.15 -11.93
C HIS A 78 8.99 -2.23 -12.31
N ALA A 79 8.18 -2.91 -11.51
CA ALA A 79 6.74 -3.07 -11.73
C ALA A 79 5.93 -1.87 -11.24
N PRO A 80 4.73 -1.61 -11.78
CA PRO A 80 3.78 -0.69 -11.17
C PRO A 80 3.43 -1.10 -9.74
N VAL A 81 3.36 -0.12 -8.84
CA VAL A 81 3.01 -0.30 -7.44
C VAL A 81 1.67 0.37 -7.17
N PHE A 82 0.75 -0.34 -6.55
CA PHE A 82 -0.56 0.17 -6.16
C PHE A 82 -0.70 0.18 -4.65
N ILE A 83 -1.05 1.34 -4.09
CA ILE A 83 -1.22 1.53 -2.66
C ILE A 83 -2.69 1.87 -2.37
N SER A 84 -3.29 1.09 -1.48
CA SER A 84 -4.59 1.39 -0.87
C SER A 84 -4.34 1.82 0.58
N PRO A 85 -4.46 3.12 0.93
CA PRO A 85 -4.33 3.57 2.32
C PRO A 85 -5.31 2.85 3.26
N GLY A 86 -4.83 2.51 4.47
CA GLY A 86 -5.62 1.82 5.49
C GLY A 86 -6.21 2.77 6.54
N ASN A 87 -6.60 2.20 7.69
CA ASN A 87 -7.22 2.99 8.74
C ASN A 87 -6.21 3.72 9.65
N HIS A 88 -4.99 3.22 9.79
CA HIS A 88 -3.93 3.90 10.53
C HIS A 88 -3.35 5.07 9.75
N ASP A 89 -3.15 4.88 8.46
CA ASP A 89 -2.51 5.83 7.55
C ASP A 89 -3.49 6.49 6.56
N CYS A 90 -4.75 6.63 6.97
CA CYS A 90 -5.84 7.12 6.14
C CYS A 90 -5.59 8.54 5.58
N LEU A 91 -6.38 8.90 4.56
CA LEU A 91 -6.26 10.12 3.74
C LEU A 91 -6.72 11.40 4.48
N LEU A 92 -6.28 11.59 5.72
CA LEU A 92 -6.53 12.83 6.45
C LEU A 92 -5.68 13.99 5.90
N PRO A 93 -6.10 15.25 6.09
CA PRO A 93 -5.27 16.40 5.79
C PRO A 93 -3.89 16.26 6.44
N GLY A 94 -2.82 16.38 5.64
CA GLY A 94 -1.44 16.18 6.13
C GLY A 94 -0.92 14.73 6.03
N SER A 95 -1.74 13.79 5.57
CA SER A 95 -1.28 12.44 5.24
C SER A 95 -0.15 12.48 4.20
N ALA A 96 0.89 11.69 4.40
CA ALA A 96 2.02 11.55 3.48
C ALA A 96 1.56 11.18 2.05
N TYR A 97 0.47 10.43 1.92
CA TYR A 97 -0.10 10.10 0.61
C TYR A 97 -0.61 11.30 -0.19
N LEU A 98 -0.94 12.40 0.49
CA LEU A 98 -1.47 13.64 -0.10
C LEU A 98 -0.42 14.74 -0.22
N THR A 99 0.56 14.76 0.67
CA THR A 99 1.53 15.87 0.78
C THR A 99 2.86 15.58 0.10
N GLU A 100 3.23 14.30 -0.02
CA GLU A 100 4.51 13.90 -0.58
C GLU A 100 4.44 13.66 -2.10
N SER A 101 5.59 13.83 -2.74
CA SER A 101 5.79 13.40 -4.14
C SER A 101 6.20 11.93 -4.16
N TRP A 102 5.44 11.13 -4.88
CA TRP A 102 5.68 9.70 -5.04
C TRP A 102 6.34 9.37 -6.38
N PRO A 103 7.09 8.26 -6.49
CA PRO A 103 7.67 7.81 -7.76
C PRO A 103 6.61 7.59 -8.84
N GLU A 104 6.99 7.74 -10.11
CA GLU A 104 6.07 7.64 -11.26
C GLU A 104 5.42 6.26 -11.41
N ASN A 105 6.09 5.20 -10.94
CA ASN A 105 5.56 3.84 -10.95
C ASN A 105 4.56 3.57 -9.81
N VAL A 106 4.28 4.55 -8.93
CA VAL A 106 3.39 4.39 -7.77
C VAL A 106 2.05 5.04 -8.03
N HIS A 107 1.00 4.25 -7.96
CA HIS A 107 -0.39 4.72 -7.95
C HIS A 107 -0.99 4.56 -6.55
N ILE A 108 -1.54 5.64 -6.01
CA ILE A 108 -2.21 5.65 -4.71
C ILE A 108 -3.69 5.90 -4.92
N PHE A 109 -4.53 5.01 -4.43
CA PHE A 109 -5.97 5.19 -4.43
C PHE A 109 -6.35 6.22 -3.36
N ARG A 110 -6.84 7.38 -3.80
CA ARG A 110 -7.03 8.56 -2.92
C ARG A 110 -8.49 8.85 -2.57
N THR A 111 -9.38 7.92 -2.88
CA THR A 111 -10.82 8.06 -2.60
C THR A 111 -11.36 6.77 -1.99
N ASP A 112 -12.49 6.86 -1.31
CA ASP A 112 -13.27 5.72 -0.82
C ASP A 112 -14.16 5.08 -1.91
N THR A 113 -14.09 5.60 -3.11
CA THR A 113 -14.75 5.02 -4.28
C THR A 113 -13.78 4.10 -5.00
N ILE A 114 -14.24 2.90 -5.36
CA ILE A 114 -13.40 1.96 -6.10
C ILE A 114 -13.07 2.52 -7.49
N GLU A 115 -11.81 2.75 -7.72
CA GLU A 115 -11.24 3.13 -8.99
C GLU A 115 -10.66 1.91 -9.71
N ALA A 116 -10.50 2.01 -11.04
CA ALA A 116 -9.87 0.99 -11.86
C ALA A 116 -8.70 1.58 -12.64
N VAL A 117 -7.54 0.97 -12.53
CA VAL A 117 -6.36 1.30 -13.33
C VAL A 117 -6.10 0.17 -14.31
N GLU A 118 -6.05 0.51 -15.60
CA GLU A 118 -5.82 -0.44 -16.68
C GLU A 118 -4.31 -0.58 -16.96
N LEU A 119 -3.85 -1.81 -17.08
CA LEU A 119 -2.51 -2.16 -17.56
C LEU A 119 -2.67 -3.02 -18.85
N PRO A 120 -2.94 -2.37 -20.00
CA PRO A 120 -3.30 -3.06 -21.23
C PRO A 120 -2.21 -4.01 -21.74
N GLU A 121 -0.95 -3.62 -21.57
CA GLU A 121 0.22 -4.42 -21.98
C GLU A 121 0.36 -5.73 -21.22
N LYS A 122 -0.30 -5.84 -20.05
CA LYS A 122 -0.33 -7.05 -19.21
C LYS A 122 -1.69 -7.78 -19.25
N ASN A 123 -2.65 -7.26 -20.00
CA ASN A 123 -4.04 -7.70 -19.96
C ASN A 123 -4.59 -7.76 -18.52
N LEU A 124 -4.27 -6.72 -17.74
CA LEU A 124 -4.55 -6.63 -16.30
C LEU A 124 -5.31 -5.35 -15.97
N ARG A 125 -6.18 -5.44 -14.98
CA ARG A 125 -6.84 -4.30 -14.35
C ARG A 125 -6.69 -4.40 -12.85
N VAL A 126 -6.31 -3.29 -12.21
CA VAL A 126 -6.20 -3.19 -10.76
C VAL A 126 -7.29 -2.27 -10.24
N TYR A 127 -8.16 -2.79 -9.40
CA TYR A 127 -9.15 -2.01 -8.66
C TYR A 127 -8.59 -1.66 -7.29
N GLY A 128 -8.96 -0.51 -6.78
CA GLY A 128 -8.58 -0.11 -5.43
C GLY A 128 -9.39 1.08 -4.93
N ALA A 129 -9.31 1.30 -3.63
CA ALA A 129 -9.84 2.45 -2.93
C ALA A 129 -8.99 2.71 -1.69
N GLY A 130 -9.02 3.91 -1.14
CA GLY A 130 -8.30 4.27 0.08
C GLY A 130 -9.26 4.69 1.19
N PHE A 131 -8.85 4.53 2.44
CA PHE A 131 -9.62 4.97 3.59
C PHE A 131 -9.57 6.50 3.71
N PRO A 132 -10.71 7.23 3.64
CA PRO A 132 -10.74 8.67 3.80
C PRO A 132 -10.63 9.08 5.28
N ALA A 133 -10.91 8.16 6.20
CA ALA A 133 -10.86 8.31 7.64
C ALA A 133 -10.54 6.97 8.30
N ARG A 134 -10.32 6.97 9.62
CA ARG A 134 -10.03 5.74 10.39
C ARG A 134 -11.13 4.67 10.33
N PHE A 135 -12.29 5.03 9.88
CA PHE A 135 -13.42 4.14 9.67
C PHE A 135 -14.02 4.38 8.28
N CYS A 136 -14.10 3.33 7.48
CA CYS A 136 -14.68 3.34 6.15
C CYS A 136 -15.59 2.11 6.01
N PRO A 137 -16.91 2.26 6.19
CA PRO A 137 -17.84 1.14 6.07
C PRO A 137 -18.09 0.79 4.60
N ALA A 138 -18.37 -0.48 4.33
CA ALA A 138 -19.00 -0.95 3.09
C ALA A 138 -18.26 -0.61 1.78
N LEU A 139 -16.93 -0.59 1.81
CA LEU A 139 -16.09 -0.21 0.66
C LEU A 139 -16.37 -1.03 -0.61
N LEU A 140 -16.84 -2.27 -0.45
CA LEU A 140 -17.15 -3.19 -1.55
C LEU A 140 -18.65 -3.29 -1.87
N GLU A 141 -19.49 -2.50 -1.21
CA GLU A 141 -20.93 -2.57 -1.42
C GLU A 141 -21.31 -2.22 -2.87
N GLY A 142 -22.01 -3.12 -3.53
CA GLY A 142 -22.45 -2.95 -4.92
C GLY A 142 -21.34 -3.06 -5.97
N PHE A 143 -20.09 -3.36 -5.56
CA PHE A 143 -19.00 -3.53 -6.52
C PHE A 143 -19.17 -4.80 -7.34
N THR A 144 -18.93 -4.66 -8.64
CA THR A 144 -18.83 -5.79 -9.58
C THR A 144 -17.67 -5.53 -10.53
N ALA A 145 -16.71 -6.46 -10.59
CA ALA A 145 -15.61 -6.38 -11.53
C ALA A 145 -16.10 -6.53 -12.97
N LYS A 146 -15.45 -5.85 -13.90
CA LYS A 146 -15.75 -6.02 -15.33
C LYS A 146 -15.34 -7.41 -15.80
N ASP A 147 -16.24 -8.07 -16.54
CA ASP A 147 -15.98 -9.35 -17.21
C ASP A 147 -15.74 -9.08 -18.71
N ASP A 148 -14.51 -8.75 -19.05
CA ASP A 148 -14.10 -8.44 -20.43
C ASP A 148 -12.85 -9.25 -20.86
N GLY A 149 -12.59 -10.36 -20.16
CA GLY A 149 -11.48 -11.27 -20.45
C GLY A 149 -10.12 -10.82 -19.90
N ARG A 150 -10.06 -9.70 -19.15
CA ARG A 150 -8.85 -9.27 -18.45
C ARG A 150 -8.74 -9.92 -17.08
N THR A 151 -7.51 -10.10 -16.62
CA THR A 151 -7.29 -10.43 -15.22
C THR A 151 -7.64 -9.22 -14.35
N ASN A 152 -8.49 -9.43 -13.36
CA ASN A 152 -8.86 -8.39 -12.40
C ASN A 152 -8.17 -8.67 -11.06
N LEU A 153 -7.45 -7.69 -10.54
CA LEU A 153 -6.91 -7.68 -9.18
C LEU A 153 -7.60 -6.58 -8.39
N MET A 154 -7.72 -6.75 -7.09
CA MET A 154 -8.21 -5.73 -6.19
C MET A 154 -7.24 -5.56 -5.04
N VAL A 155 -6.92 -4.31 -4.71
CA VAL A 155 -6.18 -3.92 -3.52
C VAL A 155 -7.03 -2.98 -2.69
N VAL A 156 -7.43 -3.43 -1.51
CA VAL A 156 -8.15 -2.65 -0.51
C VAL A 156 -7.70 -3.09 0.87
N HIS A 157 -7.68 -2.16 1.79
CA HIS A 157 -7.50 -2.47 3.20
C HIS A 157 -8.84 -2.77 3.85
N GLY A 158 -8.88 -3.64 4.83
CA GLY A 158 -10.10 -3.89 5.61
C GLY A 158 -10.16 -5.25 6.24
N ASN A 159 -11.10 -5.39 7.17
CA ASN A 159 -11.41 -6.65 7.80
C ASN A 159 -12.77 -7.14 7.26
N PRO A 160 -12.84 -8.28 6.57
CA PRO A 160 -14.10 -8.82 6.10
C PRO A 160 -14.96 -9.22 7.31
N THR A 161 -15.98 -8.41 7.60
CA THR A 161 -16.99 -8.78 8.61
C THR A 161 -17.91 -9.83 8.01
N GLN A 162 -18.15 -10.91 8.75
CA GLN A 162 -19.21 -11.84 8.36
C GLN A 162 -20.55 -11.08 8.41
N PRO A 163 -21.45 -11.28 7.43
CA PRO A 163 -22.80 -10.74 7.54
C PRO A 163 -23.44 -11.34 8.80
N SER A 164 -23.94 -10.44 9.65
CA SER A 164 -24.73 -10.77 10.83
C SER A 164 -26.05 -11.43 10.48
#